data_00bd2be4d79b1233884b0515bcef257f
#
_entry.id   00bd2be4d79b1233884b0515bcef257f
#
_cell.length_a   1.000
_cell.length_b   1.000
_cell.length_c   1.000
_cell.angle_alpha   90.00
_cell.angle_beta   90.00
_cell.angle_gamma   90.00
#
_symmetry.space_group_name_H-M   'P 1'
#
loop_
_entity.id
_entity.type
_entity.pdbx_description
1 polymer ?
#
loop_
_entity_poly.entity_id
_entity_poly.type
_entity_poly.pdbx_seq_one_letter_code
_entity_poly.pdbx_strand_id
1 'polypeptide(L)'
;MYPVALVIIGILIVAVTLFLLNFRLFLYPILPSLNPMRDVKRVSMIGPSLFISDLHLRADRTFQYTKAIHHILESRHVSNLIVVGDLFDSPKDALQIAGHSGVSPIADILGLQGLPINAYFIQGSPPHDPSSKEDGTVNMAPLVRLGRCALLDFKEMIVIVYHGHDMSWKGAIGHAWDRFISQLSLERTWKRVAGVPDSDWVVFGHTHIPGIDVKHRVANCGGWQPVRFLVHPACTGLFLSPENGSFEIVRFAQ
;
A
#
# COMPACT_ATOMS: atom_id res chain seq x y z
N MET A 1 38.36 -5.85 33.51
CA MET A 1 36.95 -5.77 33.06
C MET A 1 36.76 -5.19 31.65
N TYR A 2 37.67 -4.36 31.15
CA TYR A 2 37.56 -3.73 29.82
C TYR A 2 37.66 -4.67 28.58
N PRO A 3 38.45 -5.77 28.57
CA PRO A 3 38.62 -6.58 27.37
C PRO A 3 37.34 -7.33 26.95
N VAL A 4 36.50 -7.74 27.91
CA VAL A 4 35.24 -8.44 27.60
C VAL A 4 34.20 -7.49 26.95
N ALA A 5 34.13 -6.25 27.42
CA ALA A 5 33.23 -5.25 26.82
C ALA A 5 33.63 -4.90 25.39
N LEU A 6 34.94 -4.81 25.09
CA LEU A 6 35.43 -4.55 23.72
C LEU A 6 35.13 -5.72 22.78
N VAL A 7 35.22 -6.96 23.26
CA VAL A 7 34.85 -8.16 22.48
C VAL A 7 33.37 -8.16 22.16
N ILE A 8 32.50 -7.86 23.15
CA ILE A 8 31.06 -7.80 22.96
C ILE A 8 30.68 -6.71 21.96
N ILE A 9 31.28 -5.50 22.08
CA ILE A 9 31.07 -4.40 21.14
C ILE A 9 31.53 -4.80 19.73
N GLY A 10 32.66 -5.45 19.59
CA GLY A 10 33.18 -5.94 18.32
C GLY A 10 32.23 -6.95 17.66
N ILE A 11 31.73 -7.90 18.43
CA ILE A 11 30.73 -8.90 17.96
C ILE A 11 29.43 -8.19 17.52
N LEU A 12 28.97 -7.22 18.30
CA LEU A 12 27.77 -6.46 17.96
C LEU A 12 27.94 -5.65 16.67
N ILE A 13 29.08 -4.99 16.50
CA ILE A 13 29.41 -4.24 15.27
C ILE A 13 29.45 -5.18 14.07
N VAL A 14 30.12 -6.32 14.19
CA VAL A 14 30.18 -7.34 13.12
C VAL A 14 28.79 -7.88 12.81
N ALA A 15 27.98 -8.22 13.83
CA ALA A 15 26.62 -8.70 13.65
C ALA A 15 25.72 -7.66 12.98
N VAL A 16 25.81 -6.39 13.38
CA VAL A 16 25.06 -5.28 12.76
C VAL A 16 25.53 -5.04 11.33
N THR A 17 26.86 -5.09 11.09
CA THR A 17 27.42 -4.92 9.74
C THR A 17 27.02 -6.06 8.82
N LEU A 18 27.07 -7.31 9.28
CA LEU A 18 26.60 -8.47 8.53
C LEU A 18 25.08 -8.42 8.31
N PHE A 19 24.31 -7.95 9.28
CA PHE A 19 22.89 -7.74 9.14
C PHE A 19 22.57 -6.67 8.08
N LEU A 20 23.28 -5.54 8.10
CA LEU A 20 23.11 -4.46 7.12
C LEU A 20 23.59 -4.85 5.72
N LEU A 21 24.69 -5.61 5.61
CA LEU A 21 25.18 -6.17 4.35
C LEU A 21 24.23 -7.23 3.80
N ASN A 22 23.76 -8.15 4.64
CA ASN A 22 22.75 -9.14 4.24
C ASN A 22 21.41 -8.51 3.90
N PHE A 23 21.02 -7.44 4.57
CA PHE A 23 19.82 -6.69 4.24
C PHE A 23 19.93 -6.05 2.85
N ARG A 24 21.07 -5.45 2.50
CA ARG A 24 21.34 -4.96 1.14
C ARG A 24 21.46 -6.08 0.11
N LEU A 25 22.14 -7.18 0.44
CA LEU A 25 22.29 -8.34 -0.44
C LEU A 25 21.00 -9.15 -0.55
N PHE A 26 20.13 -9.11 0.46
CA PHE A 26 18.85 -9.81 0.46
C PHE A 26 17.77 -9.09 -0.35
N LEU A 27 17.80 -7.78 -0.43
CA LEU A 27 16.93 -7.01 -1.33
C LEU A 27 17.36 -7.19 -2.80
N TYR A 28 18.63 -7.39 -3.06
CA TYR A 28 19.18 -7.47 -4.41
C TYR A 28 18.76 -8.71 -5.23
N PRO A 29 18.66 -9.95 -4.67
CA PRO A 29 18.27 -11.12 -5.45
C PRO A 29 16.76 -11.32 -5.60
N ILE A 30 15.95 -10.76 -4.71
CA ILE A 30 14.50 -10.96 -4.72
C ILE A 30 13.83 -10.02 -5.75
N LEU A 31 14.35 -8.81 -5.89
CA LEU A 31 13.78 -7.78 -6.75
C LEU A 31 13.91 -8.06 -8.27
N PRO A 32 15.01 -8.62 -8.81
CA PRO A 32 15.09 -8.96 -10.22
C PRO A 32 14.19 -10.14 -10.65
N SER A 33 13.91 -11.08 -9.76
CA SER A 33 13.00 -12.20 -10.05
C SER A 33 11.52 -11.82 -10.04
N LEU A 34 11.23 -10.69 -9.41
CA LEU A 34 9.88 -10.15 -9.24
C LEU A 34 9.72 -8.87 -10.05
N ASN A 35 10.23 -8.77 -11.27
CA ASN A 35 10.06 -7.54 -12.04
C ASN A 35 8.57 -7.10 -11.98
N PRO A 36 8.16 -6.29 -10.96
CA PRO A 36 6.76 -5.94 -10.77
C PRO A 36 6.26 -5.04 -11.90
N MET A 37 7.22 -4.49 -12.67
CA MET A 37 6.96 -3.70 -13.88
C MET A 37 6.75 -4.57 -15.12
N ARG A 38 6.89 -5.90 -15.00
CA ARG A 38 6.53 -6.82 -16.08
C ARG A 38 5.01 -6.96 -16.10
N ASP A 39 4.41 -6.74 -17.24
CA ASP A 39 2.95 -6.83 -17.46
C ASP A 39 2.12 -5.80 -16.67
N VAL A 40 2.69 -4.61 -16.41
CA VAL A 40 2.00 -3.51 -15.75
C VAL A 40 0.86 -2.99 -16.63
N LYS A 41 -0.35 -3.00 -16.08
CA LYS A 41 -1.49 -2.35 -16.73
C LYS A 41 -1.33 -0.83 -16.67
N ARG A 42 -1.47 -0.16 -17.83
CA ARG A 42 -1.56 1.29 -17.92
C ARG A 42 -3.02 1.70 -17.97
N VAL A 43 -3.39 2.62 -17.11
CA VAL A 43 -4.75 3.17 -17.04
C VAL A 43 -4.69 4.69 -17.14
N SER A 44 -5.40 5.25 -18.11
CA SER A 44 -5.56 6.70 -18.20
C SER A 44 -6.52 7.18 -17.12
N MET A 45 -6.09 8.19 -16.37
CA MET A 45 -6.81 8.72 -15.20
C MET A 45 -7.22 10.17 -15.45
N ILE A 46 -8.44 10.51 -15.04
CA ILE A 46 -8.97 11.87 -15.14
C ILE A 46 -9.53 12.28 -13.78
N GLY A 47 -9.17 13.49 -13.33
CA GLY A 47 -9.70 14.10 -12.11
C GLY A 47 -9.03 13.64 -10.83
N PRO A 48 -9.51 14.20 -9.69
CA PRO A 48 -8.97 13.93 -8.37
C PRO A 48 -9.07 12.45 -7.99
N SER A 49 -8.06 11.95 -7.30
CA SER A 49 -7.96 10.54 -6.95
C SER A 49 -7.63 10.34 -5.48
N LEU A 50 -8.29 9.37 -4.84
CA LEU A 50 -8.04 8.97 -3.47
C LEU A 50 -7.40 7.59 -3.46
N PHE A 51 -6.27 7.44 -2.77
CA PHE A 51 -5.57 6.19 -2.56
C PHE A 51 -5.69 5.79 -1.10
N ILE A 52 -6.14 4.57 -0.85
CA ILE A 52 -6.23 3.97 0.49
C ILE A 52 -5.60 2.57 0.45
N SER A 53 -5.11 2.08 1.56
CA SER A 53 -4.42 0.80 1.66
C SER A 53 -4.62 0.15 3.02
N ASP A 54 -4.39 -1.16 3.10
CA ASP A 54 -4.29 -1.89 4.37
C ASP A 54 -5.55 -1.72 5.26
N LEU A 55 -6.73 -1.90 4.65
CA LEU A 55 -8.00 -1.82 5.36
C LEU A 55 -8.24 -3.05 6.26
N HIS A 56 -7.74 -4.21 5.83
CA HIS A 56 -7.87 -5.49 6.53
C HIS A 56 -9.32 -5.75 6.98
N LEU A 57 -10.25 -5.68 6.03
CA LEU A 57 -11.66 -5.95 6.27
C LEU A 57 -11.86 -7.36 6.81
N ARG A 58 -12.66 -7.47 7.86
CA ARG A 58 -12.98 -8.72 8.52
C ARG A 58 -14.47 -8.98 8.48
N ALA A 59 -14.86 -10.21 8.21
CA ALA A 59 -16.26 -10.61 8.15
C ALA A 59 -16.96 -10.59 9.51
N ASP A 60 -16.19 -10.72 10.60
CA ASP A 60 -16.69 -10.71 11.99
C ASP A 60 -16.78 -9.32 12.61
N ARG A 61 -16.43 -8.25 11.86
CA ARG A 61 -16.41 -6.87 12.34
C ARG A 61 -17.01 -5.90 11.35
N THR A 62 -17.75 -4.93 11.87
CA THR A 62 -18.23 -3.79 11.08
C THR A 62 -17.10 -2.82 10.79
N PHE A 63 -16.92 -2.45 9.54
CA PHE A 63 -15.99 -1.41 9.14
C PHE A 63 -16.57 -0.03 9.49
N GLN A 64 -15.89 0.70 10.35
CA GLN A 64 -16.43 1.93 10.97
C GLN A 64 -16.22 3.19 10.14
N TYR A 65 -15.39 3.14 9.09
CA TYR A 65 -14.97 4.33 8.35
C TYR A 65 -15.72 4.57 7.05
N THR A 66 -16.74 3.77 6.74
CA THR A 66 -17.54 3.89 5.52
C THR A 66 -18.05 5.32 5.29
N LYS A 67 -18.64 5.94 6.34
CA LYS A 67 -19.14 7.32 6.25
C LYS A 67 -18.05 8.35 6.04
N ALA A 68 -16.89 8.15 6.68
CA ALA A 68 -15.76 9.05 6.55
C ALA A 68 -15.15 8.97 5.13
N ILE A 69 -15.06 7.77 4.56
CA ILE A 69 -14.63 7.59 3.16
C ILE A 69 -15.62 8.27 2.23
N HIS A 70 -16.92 7.98 2.37
CA HIS A 70 -17.98 8.58 1.55
C HIS A 70 -17.90 10.12 1.57
N HIS A 71 -17.79 10.70 2.77
CA HIS A 71 -17.67 12.16 2.93
C HIS A 71 -16.45 12.75 2.19
N ILE A 72 -15.28 12.11 2.27
CA ILE A 72 -14.10 12.58 1.55
C ILE A 72 -14.30 12.43 0.04
N LEU A 73 -14.85 11.32 -0.41
CA LEU A 73 -15.11 11.09 -1.82
C LEU A 73 -16.04 12.18 -2.41
N GLU A 74 -17.09 12.51 -1.68
CA GLU A 74 -18.07 13.53 -2.09
C GLU A 74 -17.50 14.95 -1.98
N SER A 75 -17.00 15.33 -0.80
CA SER A 75 -16.55 16.70 -0.51
C SER A 75 -15.32 17.13 -1.31
N ARG A 76 -14.48 16.19 -1.69
CA ARG A 76 -13.30 16.44 -2.52
C ARG A 76 -13.55 16.17 -4.01
N HIS A 77 -14.80 15.87 -4.41
CA HIS A 77 -15.15 15.54 -5.79
C HIS A 77 -14.24 14.50 -6.42
N VAL A 78 -13.95 13.43 -5.65
CA VAL A 78 -13.05 12.36 -6.09
C VAL A 78 -13.64 11.65 -7.29
N SER A 79 -12.86 11.52 -8.35
CA SER A 79 -13.24 10.80 -9.56
C SER A 79 -12.79 9.34 -9.54
N ASN A 80 -11.71 9.05 -8.81
CA ASN A 80 -11.14 7.72 -8.77
C ASN A 80 -10.76 7.31 -7.34
N LEU A 81 -11.19 6.12 -6.93
CA LEU A 81 -10.71 5.47 -5.70
C LEU A 81 -9.76 4.35 -6.07
N ILE A 82 -8.57 4.34 -5.50
CA ILE A 82 -7.56 3.31 -5.70
C ILE A 82 -7.27 2.62 -4.36
N VAL A 83 -7.62 1.34 -4.25
CA VAL A 83 -7.28 0.50 -3.10
C VAL A 83 -5.94 -0.17 -3.37
N VAL A 84 -4.94 0.17 -2.57
CA VAL A 84 -3.53 -0.22 -2.77
C VAL A 84 -3.18 -1.45 -1.91
N GLY A 85 -3.93 -2.54 -2.11
CA GLY A 85 -3.71 -3.83 -1.49
C GLY A 85 -4.16 -3.98 -0.04
N ASP A 86 -4.10 -5.21 0.43
CA ASP A 86 -4.49 -5.67 1.76
C ASP A 86 -5.89 -5.13 2.16
N LEU A 87 -6.84 -5.32 1.22
CA LEU A 87 -8.24 -4.94 1.42
C LEU A 87 -8.89 -5.82 2.49
N PHE A 88 -8.60 -7.11 2.51
CA PHE A 88 -9.12 -8.09 3.47
C PHE A 88 -8.08 -8.51 4.50
N ASP A 89 -8.52 -8.98 5.67
CA ASP A 89 -7.61 -9.52 6.69
C ASP A 89 -7.13 -10.94 6.33
N SER A 90 -7.96 -11.70 5.60
CA SER A 90 -7.62 -13.01 5.08
C SER A 90 -8.43 -13.36 3.82
N PRO A 91 -8.00 -14.37 3.01
CA PRO A 91 -8.80 -14.89 1.91
C PRO A 91 -10.16 -15.43 2.35
N LYS A 92 -10.27 -15.94 3.60
CA LYS A 92 -11.54 -16.35 4.17
C LYS A 92 -12.49 -15.17 4.37
N ASP A 93 -11.98 -14.05 4.86
CA ASP A 93 -12.79 -12.83 5.00
C ASP A 93 -13.23 -12.31 3.63
N ALA A 94 -12.35 -12.36 2.63
CA ALA A 94 -12.69 -11.99 1.26
C ALA A 94 -13.86 -12.84 0.72
N LEU A 95 -13.83 -14.16 0.91
CA LEU A 95 -14.92 -15.06 0.52
C LEU A 95 -16.22 -14.80 1.29
N GLN A 96 -16.13 -14.52 2.59
CA GLN A 96 -17.31 -14.24 3.41
C GLN A 96 -17.93 -12.88 3.09
N ILE A 97 -17.12 -11.86 2.82
CA ILE A 97 -17.58 -10.51 2.50
C ILE A 97 -18.07 -10.42 1.05
N ALA A 98 -17.35 -10.99 0.10
CA ALA A 98 -17.55 -10.76 -1.33
C ALA A 98 -17.82 -12.03 -2.16
N GLY A 99 -17.91 -13.21 -1.53
CA GLY A 99 -18.05 -14.51 -2.20
C GLY A 99 -19.50 -14.90 -2.52
N HIS A 100 -20.51 -14.12 -2.13
CA HIS A 100 -21.91 -14.47 -2.37
C HIS A 100 -22.43 -13.77 -3.63
N SER A 101 -23.13 -14.53 -4.46
CA SER A 101 -23.68 -14.07 -5.74
C SER A 101 -24.70 -12.95 -5.55
N GLY A 102 -24.58 -11.89 -6.33
CA GLY A 102 -25.54 -10.80 -6.42
C GLY A 102 -24.89 -9.42 -6.28
N VAL A 103 -25.15 -8.73 -5.20
CA VAL A 103 -24.59 -7.40 -4.94
C VAL A 103 -23.32 -7.55 -4.12
N SER A 104 -22.22 -6.97 -4.60
CA SER A 104 -20.99 -6.95 -3.82
C SER A 104 -21.11 -5.92 -2.68
N PRO A 105 -20.95 -6.31 -1.42
CA PRO A 105 -20.99 -5.39 -0.29
C PRO A 105 -19.79 -4.43 -0.25
N ILE A 106 -18.82 -4.63 -1.11
CA ILE A 106 -17.60 -3.78 -1.16
C ILE A 106 -17.96 -2.33 -1.47
N ALA A 107 -18.89 -2.09 -2.39
CA ALA A 107 -19.36 -0.74 -2.68
C ALA A 107 -19.94 -0.04 -1.44
N ASP A 108 -20.71 -0.76 -0.64
CA ASP A 108 -21.31 -0.25 0.59
C ASP A 108 -20.23 0.01 1.65
N ILE A 109 -19.32 -0.94 1.84
CA ILE A 109 -18.23 -0.84 2.82
C ILE A 109 -17.31 0.34 2.50
N LEU A 110 -17.01 0.55 1.23
CA LEU A 110 -16.15 1.66 0.79
C LEU A 110 -16.91 2.98 0.57
N GLY A 111 -18.20 3.03 0.88
CA GLY A 111 -18.99 4.25 0.78
C GLY A 111 -19.18 4.79 -0.64
N LEU A 112 -19.23 3.90 -1.64
CA LEU A 112 -19.32 4.28 -3.06
C LEU A 112 -20.75 4.51 -3.55
N GLN A 113 -21.77 4.25 -2.71
CA GLN A 113 -23.18 4.32 -3.09
C GLN A 113 -23.56 5.71 -3.58
N GLY A 114 -24.17 5.76 -4.77
CA GLY A 114 -24.67 7.00 -5.39
C GLY A 114 -23.57 7.93 -5.94
N LEU A 115 -22.30 7.56 -5.86
CA LEU A 115 -21.20 8.36 -6.37
C LEU A 115 -20.71 7.84 -7.74
N PRO A 116 -20.50 8.72 -8.73
CA PRO A 116 -19.99 8.35 -10.06
C PRO A 116 -18.45 8.19 -10.03
N ILE A 117 -17.95 7.22 -9.26
CA ILE A 117 -16.53 7.02 -9.00
C ILE A 117 -16.03 5.76 -9.71
N ASN A 118 -14.90 5.89 -10.40
CA ASN A 118 -14.15 4.72 -10.87
C ASN A 118 -13.36 4.14 -9.71
N ALA A 119 -13.55 2.86 -9.42
CA ALA A 119 -12.88 2.21 -8.32
C ALA A 119 -11.92 1.12 -8.82
N TYR A 120 -10.69 1.15 -8.32
CA TYR A 120 -9.61 0.27 -8.75
C TYR A 120 -8.99 -0.46 -7.56
N PHE A 121 -8.47 -1.65 -7.82
CA PHE A 121 -7.83 -2.49 -6.82
C PHE A 121 -6.48 -3.00 -7.30
N ILE A 122 -5.45 -2.73 -6.51
CA ILE A 122 -4.12 -3.33 -6.62
C ILE A 122 -4.06 -4.48 -5.62
N GLN A 123 -3.66 -5.64 -6.06
CA GLN A 123 -3.54 -6.81 -5.19
C GLN A 123 -2.42 -6.62 -4.17
N GLY A 124 -2.71 -6.85 -2.92
CA GLY A 124 -1.77 -6.85 -1.82
C GLY A 124 -1.10 -8.21 -1.57
N SER A 125 -0.81 -8.49 -0.32
CA SER A 125 -0.10 -9.71 0.07
C SER A 125 -1.00 -10.95 -0.04
N PRO A 126 -0.46 -12.11 -0.49
CA PRO A 126 -1.23 -13.35 -0.64
C PRO A 126 -1.96 -13.84 0.62
N PRO A 127 -1.46 -13.60 1.85
CA PRO A 127 -2.19 -13.97 3.06
C PRO A 127 -3.45 -13.15 3.32
N HIS A 128 -3.60 -12.01 2.66
CA HIS A 128 -4.69 -11.07 2.87
C HIS A 128 -5.64 -11.06 1.68
N ASP A 129 -5.13 -10.76 0.50
CA ASP A 129 -5.96 -10.63 -0.69
C ASP A 129 -6.05 -11.93 -1.49
N PRO A 130 -7.23 -12.23 -2.09
CA PRO A 130 -7.40 -13.42 -2.91
C PRO A 130 -6.46 -13.37 -4.14
N SER A 131 -5.86 -14.51 -4.46
CA SER A 131 -5.00 -14.64 -5.63
C SER A 131 -5.80 -14.58 -6.94
N SER A 132 -5.11 -14.37 -8.07
CA SER A 132 -5.74 -14.39 -9.38
C SER A 132 -6.41 -15.76 -9.73
N LYS A 133 -5.99 -16.82 -9.06
CA LYS A 133 -6.60 -18.15 -9.21
C LYS A 133 -7.97 -18.26 -8.56
N GLU A 134 -8.27 -17.37 -7.60
CA GLU A 134 -9.53 -17.29 -6.86
C GLU A 134 -10.46 -16.20 -7.43
N ASP A 135 -10.08 -15.58 -8.56
CA ASP A 135 -10.82 -14.45 -9.16
C ASP A 135 -12.29 -14.77 -9.49
N GLY A 136 -12.60 -16.04 -9.76
CA GLY A 136 -13.99 -16.45 -10.02
C GLY A 136 -14.86 -16.64 -8.78
N THR A 137 -14.27 -16.63 -7.58
CA THR A 137 -14.96 -16.95 -6.32
C THR A 137 -15.25 -15.72 -5.47
N VAL A 138 -14.59 -14.58 -5.73
CA VAL A 138 -14.74 -13.33 -4.98
C VAL A 138 -15.22 -12.22 -5.91
N ASN A 139 -16.44 -11.74 -5.66
CA ASN A 139 -17.01 -10.62 -6.42
C ASN A 139 -16.45 -9.30 -5.89
N MET A 140 -15.47 -8.75 -6.61
CA MET A 140 -14.81 -7.48 -6.26
C MET A 140 -15.57 -6.24 -6.79
N ALA A 141 -16.67 -6.40 -7.51
CA ALA A 141 -17.39 -5.24 -8.04
C ALA A 141 -17.76 -4.22 -6.93
N PRO A 142 -17.63 -2.91 -7.17
CA PRO A 142 -17.28 -2.26 -8.44
C PRO A 142 -15.78 -2.09 -8.70
N LEU A 143 -14.89 -2.70 -7.90
CA LEU A 143 -13.44 -2.54 -8.03
C LEU A 143 -12.91 -3.23 -9.29
N VAL A 144 -12.29 -2.47 -10.18
CA VAL A 144 -11.56 -3.01 -11.33
C VAL A 144 -10.17 -3.46 -10.89
N ARG A 145 -9.90 -4.75 -10.99
CA ARG A 145 -8.60 -5.32 -10.61
C ARG A 145 -7.52 -4.97 -11.63
N LEU A 146 -6.45 -4.34 -11.17
CA LEU A 146 -5.32 -3.93 -12.01
C LEU A 146 -4.10 -4.87 -11.92
N GLY A 147 -4.12 -5.85 -11.02
CA GLY A 147 -3.00 -6.76 -10.77
C GLY A 147 -2.18 -6.33 -9.57
N ARG A 148 -0.90 -6.75 -9.52
CA ARG A 148 0.03 -6.47 -8.40
C ARG A 148 0.65 -5.08 -8.47
N CYS A 149 0.73 -4.52 -9.68
CA CYS A 149 1.28 -3.20 -9.96
C CYS A 149 0.52 -2.58 -11.12
N ALA A 150 0.31 -1.28 -11.09
CA ALA A 150 -0.32 -0.55 -12.17
C ALA A 150 0.37 0.80 -12.41
N LEU A 151 0.29 1.29 -13.63
CA LEU A 151 0.73 2.60 -14.04
C LEU A 151 -0.51 3.45 -14.32
N LEU A 152 -0.71 4.47 -13.51
CA LEU A 152 -1.80 5.43 -13.63
C LEU A 152 -1.27 6.68 -14.35
N ASP A 153 -1.87 6.99 -15.48
CA ASP A 153 -1.43 8.06 -16.37
C ASP A 153 -2.38 9.26 -16.26
N PHE A 154 -1.92 10.32 -15.62
CA PHE A 154 -2.63 11.59 -15.44
C PHE A 154 -2.20 12.65 -16.48
N LYS A 155 -1.79 12.23 -17.68
CA LYS A 155 -1.26 13.05 -18.78
C LYS A 155 0.13 13.63 -18.49
N GLU A 156 0.25 14.51 -17.49
CA GLU A 156 1.50 15.19 -17.15
C GLU A 156 2.27 14.50 -16.02
N MET A 157 1.64 13.52 -15.39
CA MET A 157 2.20 12.81 -14.24
C MET A 157 1.91 11.30 -14.32
N ILE A 158 2.94 10.52 -14.18
CA ILE A 158 2.83 9.06 -14.04
C ILE A 158 2.89 8.70 -12.55
N VAL A 159 1.93 7.88 -12.12
CA VAL A 159 1.90 7.31 -10.77
C VAL A 159 1.92 5.79 -10.89
N ILE A 160 2.99 5.18 -10.41
CA ILE A 160 3.08 3.73 -10.28
C ILE A 160 2.51 3.36 -8.92
N VAL A 161 1.59 2.39 -8.91
CA VAL A 161 0.95 1.93 -7.68
C VAL A 161 1.33 0.49 -7.43
N TYR A 162 1.87 0.24 -6.25
CA TYR A 162 2.34 -1.08 -5.83
C TYR A 162 2.16 -1.26 -4.33
N HIS A 163 1.61 -2.39 -3.88
CA HIS A 163 1.36 -2.56 -2.45
C HIS A 163 2.64 -2.60 -1.60
N GLY A 164 3.65 -3.34 -2.04
CA GLY A 164 4.95 -3.35 -1.36
C GLY A 164 5.29 -4.59 -0.54
N HIS A 165 4.44 -5.62 -0.53
CA HIS A 165 4.65 -6.80 0.31
C HIS A 165 5.95 -7.59 0.04
N ASP A 166 6.54 -7.43 -1.13
CA ASP A 166 7.83 -8.05 -1.49
C ASP A 166 9.05 -7.23 -1.05
N MET A 167 8.83 -6.02 -0.50
CA MET A 167 9.93 -5.13 -0.09
C MET A 167 10.63 -5.56 1.19
N SER A 168 9.96 -6.34 2.02
CA SER A 168 10.52 -6.79 3.27
C SER A 168 10.33 -8.29 3.47
N TRP A 169 11.41 -8.98 3.76
CA TRP A 169 11.40 -10.41 4.08
C TRP A 169 10.58 -10.74 5.34
N LYS A 170 10.44 -9.77 6.26
CA LYS A 170 9.56 -9.85 7.42
C LYS A 170 8.98 -8.45 7.67
N GLY A 171 7.68 -8.29 7.48
CA GLY A 171 6.99 -7.02 7.66
C GLY A 171 7.39 -6.24 8.91
N ALA A 172 7.55 -6.92 10.05
CA ALA A 172 7.96 -6.29 11.30
C ALA A 172 9.33 -5.58 11.24
N ILE A 173 10.30 -6.10 10.48
CA ILE A 173 11.63 -5.46 10.34
C ILE A 173 11.53 -4.23 9.46
N GLY A 174 10.77 -4.31 8.36
CA GLY A 174 10.51 -3.17 7.49
C GLY A 174 9.81 -2.03 8.24
N HIS A 175 8.78 -2.35 9.01
CA HIS A 175 8.09 -1.38 9.86
C HIS A 175 9.01 -0.72 10.89
N ALA A 176 9.85 -1.51 11.58
CA ALA A 176 10.79 -0.98 12.56
C ALA A 176 11.83 -0.06 11.87
N TRP A 177 12.32 -0.45 10.70
CA TRP A 177 13.28 0.34 9.94
C TRP A 177 12.70 1.69 9.54
N ASP A 178 11.53 1.71 8.89
CA ASP A 178 10.89 2.95 8.43
C ASP A 178 10.48 3.85 9.59
N ARG A 179 10.05 3.26 10.70
CA ARG A 179 9.65 4.04 11.86
C ARG A 179 10.83 4.66 12.63
N PHE A 180 11.93 3.93 12.79
CA PHE A 180 13.00 4.33 13.70
C PHE A 180 14.25 4.86 12.99
N ILE A 181 14.46 4.50 11.73
CA ILE A 181 15.68 4.86 10.99
C ILE A 181 15.41 5.95 9.96
N SER A 182 14.48 5.74 9.05
CA SER A 182 14.19 6.71 7.99
C SER A 182 12.87 6.41 7.32
N GLN A 183 11.88 7.24 7.57
CA GLN A 183 10.55 7.13 6.96
C GLN A 183 10.66 7.05 5.42
N LEU A 184 9.87 6.16 4.82
CA LEU A 184 9.84 5.88 3.38
C LEU A 184 11.17 5.40 2.77
N SER A 185 12.09 4.87 3.58
CA SER A 185 13.38 4.40 3.09
C SER A 185 13.27 3.13 2.25
N LEU A 186 12.34 2.25 2.60
CA LEU A 186 12.05 1.03 1.84
C LEU A 186 11.45 1.37 0.48
N GLU A 187 10.48 2.26 0.46
CA GLU A 187 9.80 2.73 -0.75
C GLU A 187 10.79 3.41 -1.71
N ARG A 188 11.67 4.29 -1.20
CA ARG A 188 12.75 4.90 -2.01
C ARG A 188 13.71 3.86 -2.57
N THR A 189 14.07 2.87 -1.75
CA THR A 189 14.96 1.78 -2.19
C THR A 189 14.31 0.96 -3.28
N TRP A 190 13.05 0.58 -3.09
CA TRP A 190 12.29 -0.15 -4.10
C TRP A 190 12.19 0.62 -5.42
N LYS A 191 11.81 1.90 -5.37
CA LYS A 191 11.72 2.75 -6.56
C LYS A 191 13.01 2.73 -7.37
N ARG A 192 14.17 2.89 -6.68
CA ARG A 192 15.49 2.87 -7.31
C ARG A 192 15.81 1.51 -7.93
N VAL A 193 15.55 0.42 -7.21
CA VAL A 193 15.87 -0.94 -7.69
C VAL A 193 14.94 -1.37 -8.81
N ALA A 194 13.69 -0.97 -8.78
CA ALA A 194 12.72 -1.21 -9.85
C ALA A 194 13.00 -0.38 -11.12
N GLY A 195 13.96 0.55 -11.06
CA GLY A 195 14.34 1.39 -12.21
C GLY A 195 13.26 2.40 -12.59
N VAL A 196 12.41 2.79 -11.62
CA VAL A 196 11.38 3.81 -11.88
C VAL A 196 12.02 5.17 -12.04
N PRO A 197 11.70 5.91 -13.11
CA PRO A 197 12.23 7.25 -13.34
C PRO A 197 12.01 8.21 -12.14
N ASP A 198 12.95 9.11 -11.90
CA ASP A 198 12.83 10.11 -10.84
C ASP A 198 11.64 11.06 -11.07
N SER A 199 11.24 11.25 -12.34
CA SER A 199 10.06 12.02 -12.72
C SER A 199 8.73 11.44 -12.29
N ASP A 200 8.67 10.14 -12.02
CA ASP A 200 7.43 9.42 -11.78
C ASP A 200 7.20 9.20 -10.29
N TRP A 201 5.94 9.27 -9.88
CA TRP A 201 5.56 8.94 -8.52
C TRP A 201 5.42 7.44 -8.32
N VAL A 202 5.71 6.99 -7.09
CA VAL A 202 5.34 5.64 -6.64
C VAL A 202 4.52 5.75 -5.37
N VAL A 203 3.36 5.09 -5.35
CA VAL A 203 2.46 5.02 -4.21
C VAL A 203 2.43 3.60 -3.66
N PHE A 204 2.59 3.50 -2.34
CA PHE A 204 2.67 2.25 -1.60
C PHE A 204 1.61 2.13 -0.49
N GLY A 205 1.42 0.90 -0.02
CA GLY A 205 0.80 0.53 1.25
C GLY A 205 1.78 -0.24 2.15
N HIS A 206 1.33 -1.34 2.75
CA HIS A 206 2.09 -2.39 3.44
C HIS A 206 2.80 -1.97 4.73
N THR A 207 3.53 -0.86 4.76
CA THR A 207 4.26 -0.45 5.98
C THR A 207 3.35 0.19 7.02
N HIS A 208 2.11 0.52 6.68
CA HIS A 208 1.13 1.23 7.50
C HIS A 208 1.61 2.61 8.01
N ILE A 209 2.72 3.11 7.51
CA ILE A 209 3.32 4.38 7.92
C ILE A 209 3.05 5.41 6.83
N PRO A 210 2.08 6.31 7.00
CA PRO A 210 1.75 7.29 5.99
C PRO A 210 2.88 8.30 5.82
N GLY A 211 3.16 8.69 4.58
CA GLY A 211 4.18 9.67 4.30
C GLY A 211 4.21 10.10 2.84
N ILE A 212 4.81 11.26 2.61
CA ILE A 212 5.06 11.81 1.27
C ILE A 212 6.49 12.34 1.22
N ASP A 213 7.28 11.83 0.29
CA ASP A 213 8.61 12.34 -0.03
C ASP A 213 8.57 12.96 -1.44
N VAL A 214 8.34 14.26 -1.48
CA VAL A 214 8.22 15.03 -2.73
C VAL A 214 9.53 14.99 -3.53
N LYS A 215 10.68 15.04 -2.84
CA LYS A 215 12.00 15.03 -3.48
C LYS A 215 12.24 13.76 -4.29
N HIS A 216 11.84 12.62 -3.75
CA HIS A 216 12.04 11.32 -4.39
C HIS A 216 10.77 10.81 -5.09
N ARG A 217 9.66 11.57 -5.01
CA ARG A 217 8.35 11.23 -5.56
C ARG A 217 7.88 9.84 -5.12
N VAL A 218 7.83 9.67 -3.82
CA VAL A 218 7.37 8.44 -3.16
C VAL A 218 6.33 8.79 -2.11
N ALA A 219 5.27 8.00 -2.02
CA ALA A 219 4.25 8.19 -1.01
C ALA A 219 3.73 6.85 -0.50
N ASN A 220 3.24 6.83 0.75
CA ASN A 220 2.61 5.67 1.36
C ASN A 220 1.28 6.07 1.97
N CYS A 221 0.24 5.28 1.71
CA CYS A 221 -1.15 5.55 2.15
C CYS A 221 -1.32 5.45 3.67
N GLY A 222 -0.43 4.71 4.35
CA GLY A 222 -0.66 4.28 5.73
C GLY A 222 -1.60 3.08 5.81
N GLY A 223 -2.10 2.77 7.01
CA GLY A 223 -2.97 1.63 7.23
C GLY A 223 -4.09 1.93 8.23
N TRP A 224 -5.11 1.07 8.28
CA TRP A 224 -6.33 1.23 9.09
C TRP A 224 -6.38 0.27 10.27
N GLN A 225 -5.44 -0.66 10.36
CA GLN A 225 -5.31 -1.61 11.46
C GLN A 225 -4.05 -1.32 12.28
N PRO A 226 -4.08 -1.55 13.60
CA PRO A 226 -2.89 -1.44 14.43
C PRO A 226 -1.89 -2.54 14.02
N VAL A 227 -0.67 -2.16 13.71
CA VAL A 227 0.42 -3.12 13.58
C VAL A 227 0.86 -3.49 15.00
N ARG A 228 0.73 -4.77 15.35
CA ARG A 228 1.03 -5.31 16.68
C ARG A 228 2.25 -4.62 17.31
N PHE A 229 2.02 -3.88 18.41
CA PHE A 229 3.03 -3.20 19.25
C PHE A 229 3.75 -1.98 18.67
N LEU A 230 3.65 -1.67 17.39
CA LEU A 230 4.51 -0.66 16.77
C LEU A 230 3.80 0.59 16.28
N VAL A 231 2.55 0.50 15.83
CA VAL A 231 1.86 1.63 15.21
C VAL A 231 0.37 1.63 15.58
N HIS A 232 -0.13 2.76 16.05
CA HIS A 232 -1.57 3.00 16.07
C HIS A 232 -2.07 3.13 14.63
N PRO A 233 -3.31 2.68 14.32
CA PRO A 233 -3.86 2.82 12.99
C PRO A 233 -3.84 4.31 12.62
N ALA A 234 -3.24 4.61 11.49
CA ALA A 234 -3.16 5.99 11.01
C ALA A 234 -4.51 6.48 10.48
N CYS A 235 -5.33 5.55 9.98
CA CYS A 235 -6.61 5.81 9.31
C CYS A 235 -6.45 6.94 8.28
N THR A 236 -5.50 6.75 7.37
CA THR A 236 -5.11 7.75 6.39
C THR A 236 -5.27 7.22 4.97
N GLY A 237 -5.28 8.13 4.03
CA GLY A 237 -5.13 7.91 2.60
C GLY A 237 -4.36 9.04 1.98
N LEU A 238 -4.09 8.94 0.70
CA LEU A 238 -3.46 9.97 -0.09
C LEU A 238 -4.48 10.53 -1.07
N PHE A 239 -4.65 11.84 -1.04
CA PHE A 239 -5.44 12.55 -2.04
C PHE A 239 -4.50 13.16 -3.07
N LEU A 240 -4.79 12.93 -4.33
CA LEU A 240 -4.07 13.51 -5.45
C LEU A 240 -5.01 14.47 -6.19
N SER A 241 -4.60 15.74 -6.31
CA SER A 241 -5.13 16.69 -7.28
C SER A 241 -4.20 16.72 -8.49
N PRO A 242 -4.60 16.19 -9.64
CA PRO A 242 -3.75 16.19 -10.83
C PRO A 242 -3.38 17.60 -11.32
N GLU A 243 -4.26 18.57 -11.09
CA GLU A 243 -4.03 19.97 -11.47
C GLU A 243 -2.83 20.58 -10.72
N ASN A 244 -2.66 20.19 -9.46
CA ASN A 244 -1.55 20.68 -8.63
C ASN A 244 -0.32 19.77 -8.70
N GLY A 245 -0.45 18.56 -9.28
CA GLY A 245 0.61 17.56 -9.36
C GLY A 245 1.15 17.09 -8.01
N SER A 246 0.35 17.21 -6.93
CA SER A 246 0.79 16.98 -5.56
C SER A 246 -0.12 16.02 -4.81
N PHE A 247 0.48 15.26 -3.90
CA PHE A 247 -0.22 14.42 -2.93
C PHE A 247 -0.43 15.16 -1.61
N GLU A 248 -1.55 14.88 -0.96
CA GLU A 248 -1.91 15.32 0.38
C GLU A 248 -2.28 14.09 1.22
N ILE A 249 -1.85 14.04 2.49
CA ILE A 249 -2.31 13.01 3.43
C ILE A 249 -3.67 13.43 3.97
N VAL A 250 -4.68 12.60 3.73
CA VAL A 250 -6.03 12.76 4.29
C VAL A 250 -6.17 11.85 5.51
N ARG A 251 -6.72 12.38 6.60
CA ARG A 251 -7.04 11.62 7.81
C ARG A 251 -8.54 11.39 7.89
N PHE A 252 -8.92 10.17 8.21
CA PHE A 252 -10.32 9.78 8.38
C PHE A 252 -10.63 9.76 9.88
N ALA A 253 -11.50 10.65 10.31
CA ALA A 253 -12.04 10.64 11.66
C ALA A 253 -13.18 9.60 11.78
N GLN A 254 -13.28 8.97 12.95
CA GLN A 254 -14.42 8.11 13.29
C GLN A 254 -15.69 8.93 13.49
#